data_87de9d3b2118bea3779b4026f25b2436
#
_entry.id   87de9d3b2118bea3779b4026f25b2436
#
_cell.length_a   1.000
_cell.length_b   1.000
_cell.length_c   1.000
_cell.angle_alpha   90.00
_cell.angle_beta   90.00
_cell.angle_gamma   90.00
#
_symmetry.space_group_name_H-M   'P 1'
#
loop_
_entity.id
_entity.type
_entity.pdbx_description
1 polymer ?
#
loop_
_entity_poly.entity_id
_entity_poly.type
_entity_poly.pdbx_seq_one_letter_code
_entity_poly.pdbx_strand_id
1 'polypeptide(L)'
;SEELSLLESRGGEQFDIVIVSDTMVEDPDDHMAAMGKPKDDLEAAAMLLRLSGTRHRVWSSSAILRRPEEGGGSIELHSGWSADIWTNSAIVEFEELTEQDIVDLVECGSWIGKAGGYDLAGVSSRHCRLIEGDEITVLGLSAESVDFLKLKISRQR
;
A
#
# COMPACT_ATOMS: atom_id res chain seq x y z
N SER A 1 5.05 15.71 7.74
CA SER A 1 4.90 17.17 8.00
C SER A 1 4.88 18.02 6.74
N GLU A 2 5.64 17.69 5.68
CA GLU A 2 5.59 18.42 4.39
C GLU A 2 4.25 18.24 3.67
N GLU A 3 3.67 17.06 3.70
CA GLU A 3 2.36 16.77 3.08
C GLU A 3 1.21 17.51 3.77
N LEU A 4 1.23 17.64 5.10
CA LEU A 4 0.25 18.43 5.84
C LEU A 4 0.36 19.92 5.51
N SER A 5 1.59 20.44 5.40
CA SER A 5 1.84 21.82 4.99
C SER A 5 1.38 22.10 3.56
N LEU A 6 1.50 21.12 2.65
CA LEU A 6 0.98 21.21 1.29
C LEU A 6 -0.56 21.19 1.23
N LEU A 7 -1.22 20.42 2.09
CA LEU A 7 -2.68 20.40 2.21
C LEU A 7 -3.23 21.70 2.77
N GLU A 8 -2.58 22.28 3.78
CA GLU A 8 -2.93 23.60 4.35
C GLU A 8 -2.73 24.73 3.34
N SER A 9 -1.71 24.64 2.46
CA SER A 9 -1.41 25.67 1.47
C SER A 9 -2.35 25.69 0.25
N ARG A 10 -3.07 24.60 -0.01
CA ARG A 10 -4.06 24.49 -1.11
C ARG A 10 -5.39 25.18 -0.83
N GLY A 11 -5.43 26.09 0.10
CA GLY A 11 -6.46 27.05 0.45
C GLY A 11 -7.84 26.88 -0.18
N GLY A 12 -8.78 26.23 0.52
CA GLY A 12 -10.19 26.25 0.21
C GLY A 12 -10.96 24.95 0.33
N GLU A 13 -10.34 23.80 0.27
CA GLU A 13 -11.03 22.53 0.51
C GLU A 13 -10.89 22.11 1.98
N GLN A 14 -12.01 22.05 2.65
CA GLN A 14 -12.09 21.64 4.04
C GLN A 14 -12.16 20.12 4.09
N PHE A 15 -11.04 19.46 4.38
CA PHE A 15 -11.00 18.02 4.59
C PHE A 15 -11.28 17.70 6.06
N ASP A 16 -12.25 16.86 6.33
CA ASP A 16 -12.55 16.40 7.69
C ASP A 16 -11.58 15.30 8.12
N ILE A 17 -11.12 14.48 7.18
CA ILE A 17 -10.22 13.35 7.40
C ILE A 17 -9.20 13.28 6.26
N VAL A 18 -7.94 13.03 6.61
CA VAL A 18 -6.86 12.75 5.65
C VAL A 18 -6.36 11.34 5.89
N ILE A 19 -6.25 10.57 4.81
CA ILE A 19 -5.69 9.21 4.84
C ILE A 19 -4.35 9.24 4.14
N VAL A 20 -3.33 8.69 4.81
CA VAL A 20 -2.01 8.46 4.24
C VAL A 20 -1.72 6.98 4.34
N SER A 21 -1.21 6.37 3.28
CA SER A 21 -0.84 4.96 3.29
C SER A 21 0.48 4.74 2.55
N ASP A 22 1.22 3.73 3.02
CA ASP A 22 2.42 3.25 2.36
C ASP A 22 2.45 1.73 2.38
N THR A 23 3.05 1.15 1.32
CA THR A 23 3.09 -0.29 1.11
C THR A 23 4.51 -0.73 0.78
N MET A 24 4.94 -1.80 1.42
CA MET A 24 6.22 -2.44 1.18
C MET A 24 6.02 -3.92 0.88
N VAL A 25 6.81 -4.43 -0.05
CA VAL A 25 6.92 -5.85 -0.36
C VAL A 25 8.23 -6.36 0.26
N GLU A 26 8.14 -7.37 1.12
CA GLU A 26 9.30 -8.02 1.72
C GLU A 26 10.01 -8.86 0.65
N ASP A 27 11.33 -8.80 0.62
CA ASP A 27 12.12 -9.63 -0.28
C ASP A 27 11.98 -11.10 0.14
N PRO A 28 11.65 -12.03 -0.77
CA PRO A 28 11.42 -13.44 -0.41
C PRO A 28 12.65 -14.15 0.17
N ASP A 29 13.86 -13.68 -0.16
CA ASP A 29 15.13 -14.26 0.29
C ASP A 29 15.76 -13.51 1.46
N ASP A 30 15.32 -12.28 1.74
CA ASP A 30 15.83 -11.46 2.83
C ASP A 30 14.70 -10.69 3.52
N HIS A 31 14.21 -11.20 4.63
CA HIS A 31 13.15 -10.60 5.44
C HIS A 31 13.50 -9.22 6.04
N MET A 32 14.76 -8.80 5.96
CA MET A 32 15.20 -7.48 6.39
C MET A 32 15.28 -6.48 5.24
N ALA A 33 15.06 -6.94 4.01
CA ALA A 33 15.03 -6.12 2.81
C ALA A 33 13.61 -5.91 2.30
N ALA A 34 13.35 -4.73 1.77
CA ALA A 34 12.08 -4.39 1.15
C ALA A 34 12.28 -4.05 -0.33
N MET A 35 11.39 -4.57 -1.14
CA MET A 35 11.28 -4.24 -2.56
C MET A 35 10.38 -3.00 -2.69
N GLY A 36 10.97 -1.89 -3.12
CA GLY A 36 10.26 -0.64 -3.35
C GLY A 36 9.48 -0.64 -4.67
N LYS A 37 9.21 0.57 -5.16
CA LYS A 37 8.60 0.78 -6.47
C LYS A 37 9.69 0.79 -7.54
N PRO A 38 9.60 -0.03 -8.59
CA PRO A 38 10.59 -0.03 -9.67
C PRO A 38 10.60 1.32 -10.40
N LYS A 39 11.78 1.74 -10.84
CA LYS A 39 11.98 3.01 -11.54
C LYS A 39 11.85 2.90 -13.04
N ASP A 40 12.10 1.69 -13.57
CA ASP A 40 12.10 1.38 -14.98
C ASP A 40 11.71 -0.08 -15.23
N ASP A 41 11.57 -0.44 -16.50
CA ASP A 41 11.19 -1.77 -16.96
C ASP A 41 12.17 -2.84 -16.51
N LEU A 42 13.47 -2.52 -16.47
CA LEU A 42 14.51 -3.47 -16.07
C LEU A 42 14.41 -3.80 -14.58
N GLU A 43 14.18 -2.79 -13.74
CA GLU A 43 13.98 -2.99 -12.30
C GLU A 43 12.67 -3.73 -12.03
N ALA A 44 11.60 -3.46 -12.80
CA ALA A 44 10.34 -4.19 -12.71
C ALA A 44 10.53 -5.67 -13.09
N ALA A 45 11.22 -5.96 -14.19
CA ALA A 45 11.52 -7.33 -14.61
C ALA A 45 12.36 -8.07 -13.54
N ALA A 46 13.36 -7.42 -12.96
CA ALA A 46 14.20 -8.00 -11.92
C ALA A 46 13.39 -8.34 -10.65
N MET A 47 12.44 -7.47 -10.25
CA MET A 47 11.54 -7.72 -9.13
C MET A 47 10.61 -8.91 -9.41
N LEU A 48 9.99 -8.97 -10.58
CA LEU A 48 9.11 -10.07 -10.98
C LEU A 48 9.86 -11.42 -11.03
N LEU A 49 11.10 -11.43 -11.56
CA LEU A 49 11.97 -12.60 -11.54
C LEU A 49 12.23 -13.10 -10.11
N ARG A 50 12.45 -12.16 -9.18
CA ARG A 50 12.72 -12.48 -7.79
C ARG A 50 11.48 -13.01 -7.06
N LEU A 51 10.29 -12.55 -7.43
CA LEU A 51 9.02 -13.01 -6.88
C LEU A 51 8.51 -14.32 -7.51
N SER A 52 8.97 -14.65 -8.71
CA SER A 52 8.57 -15.83 -9.48
C SER A 52 8.74 -17.13 -8.68
N GLY A 53 7.69 -17.93 -8.57
CA GLY A 53 7.70 -19.22 -7.86
C GLY A 53 7.84 -19.11 -6.34
N THR A 54 7.70 -17.92 -5.75
CA THR A 54 7.93 -17.69 -4.31
C THR A 54 6.69 -17.20 -3.58
N ARG A 55 6.76 -17.26 -2.25
CA ARG A 55 5.87 -16.55 -1.34
C ARG A 55 6.59 -15.37 -0.74
N HIS A 56 5.91 -14.25 -0.67
CA HIS A 56 6.45 -13.04 -0.06
C HIS A 56 5.38 -12.36 0.78
N ARG A 57 5.82 -11.52 1.70
CA ARG A 57 4.95 -10.75 2.57
C ARG A 57 4.81 -9.33 2.05
N VAL A 58 3.57 -8.83 2.07
CA VAL A 58 3.24 -7.44 1.79
C VAL A 58 2.81 -6.79 3.08
N TRP A 59 3.35 -5.62 3.37
CA TRP A 59 3.01 -4.79 4.52
C TRP A 59 2.35 -3.50 4.04
N SER A 60 1.19 -3.17 4.59
CA SER A 60 0.58 -1.87 4.38
C SER A 60 0.30 -1.19 5.70
N SER A 61 0.76 0.05 5.82
CA SER A 61 0.51 0.92 6.95
C SER A 61 -0.35 2.09 6.50
N SER A 62 -1.43 2.35 7.22
CA SER A 62 -2.33 3.47 6.95
C SER A 62 -2.47 4.34 8.17
N ALA A 63 -2.37 5.65 7.98
CA ALA A 63 -2.62 6.65 9.01
C ALA A 63 -3.89 7.43 8.67
N ILE A 64 -4.76 7.62 9.66
CA ILE A 64 -5.92 8.50 9.57
C ILE A 64 -5.63 9.72 10.41
N LEU A 65 -5.50 10.86 9.75
CA LEU A 65 -5.19 12.13 10.38
C LEU A 65 -6.49 12.90 10.63
N ARG A 66 -6.56 13.53 11.79
CA ARG A 66 -7.68 14.33 12.24
C ARG A 66 -7.24 15.75 12.56
N ARG A 67 -8.12 16.68 12.35
CA ARG A 67 -7.90 18.08 12.70
C ARG A 67 -7.85 18.31 14.21
N PRO A 68 -7.25 19.43 14.66
CA PRO A 68 -7.21 19.78 16.07
C PRO A 68 -8.58 19.82 16.74
N GLU A 69 -9.63 20.24 16.03
CA GLU A 69 -10.99 20.39 16.53
C GLU A 69 -11.66 19.03 16.80
N GLU A 70 -11.27 17.99 16.08
CA GLU A 70 -11.85 16.64 16.26
C GLU A 70 -11.19 15.86 17.38
N GLY A 71 -9.91 16.09 17.65
CA GLY A 71 -9.14 15.42 18.69
C GLY A 71 -9.14 13.90 18.63
N GLY A 72 -8.56 13.25 19.64
CA GLY A 72 -8.78 11.84 19.93
C GLY A 72 -7.99 10.83 19.10
N GLY A 73 -6.96 11.22 18.36
CA GLY A 73 -5.99 10.31 17.76
C GLY A 73 -4.98 9.82 18.80
N SER A 74 -4.43 8.62 18.60
CA SER A 74 -3.47 7.99 19.52
C SER A 74 -2.09 8.66 19.52
N ILE A 75 -1.78 9.40 18.45
CA ILE A 75 -0.51 10.09 18.23
C ILE A 75 -0.80 11.57 17.98
N GLU A 76 -0.18 12.43 18.77
CA GLU A 76 -0.21 13.89 18.54
C GLU A 76 0.83 14.28 17.48
N LEU A 77 0.41 15.11 16.54
CA LEU A 77 1.23 15.64 15.46
C LEU A 77 1.42 17.16 15.64
N HIS A 78 2.25 17.74 14.78
CA HIS A 78 2.47 19.18 14.76
C HIS A 78 1.16 19.96 14.51
N SER A 79 1.07 21.18 15.04
CA SER A 79 -0.11 22.07 14.88
C SER A 79 -1.42 21.51 15.44
N GLY A 80 -1.36 20.61 16.43
CA GLY A 80 -2.54 20.05 17.09
C GLY A 80 -3.27 18.96 16.29
N TRP A 81 -2.76 18.56 15.13
CA TRP A 81 -3.27 17.40 14.44
C TRP A 81 -3.01 16.12 15.23
N SER A 82 -3.84 15.13 15.04
CA SER A 82 -3.65 13.80 15.63
C SER A 82 -3.84 12.70 14.58
N ALA A 83 -3.23 11.53 14.83
CA ALA A 83 -3.33 10.40 13.95
C ALA A 83 -3.57 9.09 14.70
N ASP A 84 -4.26 8.16 14.05
CA ASP A 84 -4.23 6.74 14.36
C ASP A 84 -3.55 6.01 13.21
N ILE A 85 -2.69 5.03 13.55
CA ILE A 85 -1.90 4.26 12.57
C ILE A 85 -2.19 2.78 12.77
N TRP A 86 -2.44 2.09 11.68
CA TRP A 86 -2.59 0.63 11.64
C TRP A 86 -1.66 0.04 10.60
N THR A 87 -1.08 -1.10 10.93
CA THR A 87 -0.21 -1.85 10.02
C THR A 87 -0.70 -3.28 9.93
N ASN A 88 -0.95 -3.73 8.72
CA ASN A 88 -1.35 -5.10 8.42
C ASN A 88 -0.37 -5.74 7.45
N SER A 89 -0.36 -7.07 7.44
CA SER A 89 0.40 -7.83 6.46
C SER A 89 -0.44 -8.89 5.79
N ALA A 90 -0.05 -9.25 4.59
CA ALA A 90 -0.64 -10.32 3.80
C ALA A 90 0.47 -11.16 3.15
N ILE A 91 0.19 -12.41 2.85
CA ILE A 91 1.11 -13.30 2.13
C ILE A 91 0.54 -13.54 0.74
N VAL A 92 1.36 -13.27 -0.27
CA VAL A 92 1.07 -13.50 -1.68
C VAL A 92 2.02 -14.57 -2.19
N GLU A 93 1.52 -15.48 -3.02
CA GLU A 93 2.29 -16.49 -3.73
C GLU A 93 2.24 -16.22 -5.23
N PHE A 94 3.39 -16.14 -5.86
CA PHE A 94 3.52 -16.16 -7.31
C PHE A 94 3.75 -17.58 -7.79
N GLU A 95 3.10 -17.96 -8.90
CA GLU A 95 3.49 -19.12 -9.68
C GLU A 95 4.83 -18.87 -10.38
N GLU A 96 5.45 -19.92 -10.90
CA GLU A 96 6.68 -19.77 -11.68
C GLU A 96 6.36 -19.06 -13.00
N LEU A 97 6.97 -17.85 -13.19
CA LEU A 97 6.77 -17.04 -14.37
C LEU A 97 7.71 -17.47 -15.49
N THR A 98 7.19 -17.59 -16.70
CA THR A 98 8.01 -17.74 -17.91
C THR A 98 8.60 -16.40 -18.32
N GLU A 99 9.61 -16.42 -19.22
CA GLU A 99 10.16 -15.19 -19.81
C GLU A 99 9.07 -14.35 -20.49
N GLN A 100 8.11 -15.00 -21.17
CA GLN A 100 7.01 -14.30 -21.83
C GLN A 100 6.07 -13.65 -20.82
N ASP A 101 5.75 -14.31 -19.70
CA ASP A 101 4.91 -13.72 -18.65
C ASP A 101 5.55 -12.45 -18.10
N ILE A 102 6.86 -12.45 -17.87
CA ILE A 102 7.60 -11.28 -17.39
C ILE A 102 7.55 -10.14 -18.41
N VAL A 103 7.78 -10.45 -19.70
CA VAL A 103 7.68 -9.45 -20.77
C VAL A 103 6.28 -8.85 -20.83
N ASP A 104 5.23 -9.68 -20.82
CA ASP A 104 3.85 -9.21 -20.88
C ASP A 104 3.48 -8.34 -19.66
N LEU A 105 3.93 -8.72 -18.44
CA LEU A 105 3.71 -7.97 -17.22
C LEU A 105 4.45 -6.63 -17.22
N VAL A 106 5.63 -6.56 -17.78
CA VAL A 106 6.40 -5.31 -17.91
C VAL A 106 5.78 -4.41 -18.98
N GLU A 107 5.49 -4.94 -20.17
CA GLU A 107 4.94 -4.17 -21.28
C GLU A 107 3.55 -3.58 -20.99
N CYS A 108 2.72 -4.28 -20.19
CA CYS A 108 1.41 -3.75 -19.82
C CYS A 108 1.48 -2.52 -18.87
N GLY A 109 2.64 -2.24 -18.28
CA GLY A 109 2.88 -1.06 -17.42
C GLY A 109 2.14 -1.08 -16.08
N SER A 110 1.51 -2.19 -15.69
CA SER A 110 0.75 -2.29 -14.42
C SER A 110 1.63 -2.20 -13.17
N TRP A 111 2.94 -2.33 -13.33
CA TRP A 111 3.95 -2.20 -12.28
C TRP A 111 4.21 -0.76 -11.85
N ILE A 112 3.85 0.23 -12.68
CA ILE A 112 4.16 1.65 -12.43
C ILE A 112 3.52 2.10 -11.12
N GLY A 113 4.38 2.56 -10.20
CA GLY A 113 3.97 3.04 -8.88
C GLY A 113 3.60 1.94 -7.88
N LYS A 114 3.81 0.66 -8.19
CA LYS A 114 3.49 -0.48 -7.33
C LYS A 114 4.74 -1.03 -6.65
N ALA A 115 4.70 -1.22 -5.34
CA ALA A 115 5.76 -1.90 -4.60
C ALA A 115 5.88 -3.36 -5.09
N GLY A 116 7.11 -3.86 -5.26
CA GLY A 116 7.35 -5.18 -5.82
C GLY A 116 7.07 -5.33 -7.32
N GLY A 117 6.65 -4.26 -7.99
CA GLY A 117 6.45 -4.24 -9.44
C GLY A 117 5.21 -4.99 -9.94
N TYR A 118 4.19 -5.21 -9.12
CA TYR A 118 2.97 -5.91 -9.54
C TYR A 118 1.69 -5.34 -8.93
N ASP A 119 0.56 -5.67 -9.54
CA ASP A 119 -0.78 -5.31 -9.08
C ASP A 119 -1.64 -6.58 -8.92
N LEU A 120 -1.95 -6.96 -7.67
CA LEU A 120 -2.76 -8.14 -7.36
C LEU A 120 -4.16 -8.08 -7.98
N ALA A 121 -4.78 -6.92 -8.07
CA ALA A 121 -6.10 -6.73 -8.67
C ALA A 121 -6.06 -6.53 -10.19
N GLY A 122 -4.87 -6.37 -10.76
CA GLY A 122 -4.65 -6.12 -12.18
C GLY A 122 -4.26 -7.38 -12.97
N VAL A 123 -3.39 -7.17 -13.96
CA VAL A 123 -2.95 -8.23 -14.87
C VAL A 123 -2.20 -9.35 -14.13
N SER A 124 -1.46 -9.00 -13.07
CA SER A 124 -0.70 -9.96 -12.26
C SER A 124 -1.58 -10.98 -11.51
N SER A 125 -2.89 -10.72 -11.35
CA SER A 125 -3.84 -11.66 -10.72
C SER A 125 -3.90 -13.04 -11.39
N ARG A 126 -3.42 -13.16 -12.61
CA ARG A 126 -3.34 -14.44 -13.33
C ARG A 126 -2.20 -15.33 -12.85
N HIS A 127 -1.20 -14.72 -12.24
CA HIS A 127 0.06 -15.35 -11.85
C HIS A 127 0.30 -15.35 -10.35
N CYS A 128 -0.54 -14.68 -9.56
CA CYS A 128 -0.38 -14.63 -8.13
C CYS A 128 -1.71 -14.76 -7.39
N ARG A 129 -1.63 -15.22 -6.14
CA ARG A 129 -2.79 -15.41 -5.29
C ARG A 129 -2.51 -14.99 -3.86
N LEU A 130 -3.53 -14.51 -3.18
CA LEU A 130 -3.51 -14.25 -1.76
C LEU A 130 -3.56 -15.59 -1.00
N ILE A 131 -2.60 -15.81 -0.10
CA ILE A 131 -2.51 -17.00 0.76
C ILE A 131 -3.01 -16.73 2.16
N GLU A 132 -2.69 -15.54 2.70
CA GLU A 132 -3.03 -15.13 4.07
C GLU A 132 -3.23 -13.62 4.12
N GLY A 133 -4.11 -13.15 5.02
CA GLY A 133 -4.41 -11.74 5.22
C GLY A 133 -5.54 -11.25 4.31
N ASP A 134 -5.66 -9.93 4.17
CA ASP A 134 -6.69 -9.26 3.40
C ASP A 134 -6.16 -8.73 2.07
N GLU A 135 -6.96 -8.88 1.01
CA GLU A 135 -6.63 -8.34 -0.32
C GLU A 135 -6.39 -6.82 -0.26
N ILE A 136 -7.16 -6.11 0.57
CA ILE A 136 -7.04 -4.66 0.73
C ILE A 136 -5.64 -4.26 1.25
N THR A 137 -4.98 -5.13 2.01
CA THR A 137 -3.60 -4.93 2.47
C THR A 137 -2.64 -4.94 1.28
N VAL A 138 -2.82 -5.85 0.35
CA VAL A 138 -1.99 -5.93 -0.86
C VAL A 138 -2.28 -4.75 -1.80
N LEU A 139 -3.52 -4.28 -1.83
CA LEU A 139 -3.92 -3.09 -2.61
C LEU A 139 -3.44 -1.76 -2.00
N GLY A 140 -2.83 -1.79 -0.82
CA GLY A 140 -2.13 -0.64 -0.28
C GLY A 140 -2.82 0.06 0.89
N LEU A 141 -3.79 -0.56 1.54
CA LEU A 141 -4.46 -0.03 2.72
C LEU A 141 -4.46 -1.04 3.86
N SER A 142 -4.35 -0.56 5.09
CA SER A 142 -4.62 -1.39 6.26
C SER A 142 -6.12 -1.73 6.32
N ALA A 143 -6.45 -3.02 6.46
CA ALA A 143 -7.84 -3.47 6.60
C ALA A 143 -8.53 -2.81 7.81
N GLU A 144 -7.83 -2.71 8.93
CA GLU A 144 -8.35 -2.07 10.15
C GLU A 144 -8.64 -0.59 9.96
N SER A 145 -7.82 0.14 9.19
CA SER A 145 -8.06 1.55 8.88
C SER A 145 -9.35 1.75 8.07
N VAL A 146 -9.61 0.84 7.14
CA VAL A 146 -10.85 0.87 6.32
C VAL A 146 -12.08 0.58 7.18
N ASP A 147 -12.01 -0.38 8.09
CA ASP A 147 -13.12 -0.69 9.00
C ASP A 147 -13.39 0.47 9.97
N PHE A 148 -12.35 1.12 10.45
CA PHE A 148 -12.49 2.34 11.23
C PHE A 148 -13.21 3.45 10.47
N LEU A 149 -12.87 3.68 9.20
CA LEU A 149 -13.53 4.67 8.34
C LEU A 149 -15.00 4.34 8.11
N LYS A 150 -15.33 3.08 7.83
CA LYS A 150 -16.73 2.63 7.66
C LYS A 150 -17.57 2.94 8.91
N LEU A 151 -17.03 2.67 10.09
CA LEU A 151 -17.69 2.97 11.35
C LEU A 151 -17.91 4.47 11.58
N LYS A 152 -16.94 5.31 11.20
CA LYS A 152 -17.06 6.77 11.32
C LYS A 152 -18.14 7.31 10.37
N ILE A 153 -18.12 6.91 9.11
CA ILE A 153 -19.09 7.35 8.09
C ILE A 153 -20.52 6.91 8.48
N SER A 154 -20.69 5.71 9.03
CA SER A 154 -22.00 5.19 9.45
C SER A 154 -22.60 5.95 10.64
N ARG A 155 -21.80 6.60 11.47
CA ARG A 155 -22.25 7.38 12.63
C ARG A 155 -22.63 8.83 12.29
N GLN A 156 -22.30 9.30 11.09
CA GLN A 156 -22.63 10.65 10.62
C GLN A 156 -23.96 10.70 9.83
N ARG A 157 -24.60 9.55 9.63
CA ARG A 157 -25.95 9.41 9.05
C ARG A 157 -27.00 9.18 10.14
#